data_beee4a690067c4e1236985344a0a3cda
#
_entry.id   beee4a690067c4e1236985344a0a3cda
#
_cell.length_a   1.000
_cell.length_b   1.000
_cell.length_c   1.000
_cell.angle_alpha   90.00
_cell.angle_beta   90.00
_cell.angle_gamma   90.00
#
_symmetry.space_group_name_H-M   'P 1'
#
loop_
_entity.id
_entity.type
_entity.pdbx_description
1 polymer ?
#
loop_
_entity_poly.entity_id
_entity_poly.type
_entity_poly.pdbx_seq_one_letter_code
_entity_poly.pdbx_strand_id
1 'polypeptide(L)'
;MRRVATKIFLAFGVSLAAFALVSAFGIVRLHDLGRKLRLLSEGYLPLTRIAAQIDVKDWVTPRLMEAGTLDPAARRAWIPLARARFPALVREKIAEGRQVAGRAGKVASGEEAAFLAEVVSRLDALDAAWTRYDLAARALLDAAEAGEAPPPEATIQATRTLEKALAIDVKLLQAALESHTSELVLTAGREESRTVASIVIYTMLALSVGAGAALVSQRLLAPIRTLTDGVKAVASGDLSRQVAVRGADELGVLAREFNTMAASLERQRQELQRAERLAAVGRISAHITHEIRNPLNSLGLNAE
;
A
#
# COMPACT_ATOMS: atom_id res chain seq x y z
N MET A 1 30.98 4.22 -24.91
CA MET A 1 29.64 3.63 -24.64
C MET A 1 29.35 3.32 -23.16
N ARG A 2 30.36 2.95 -22.34
CA ARG A 2 30.14 2.64 -20.92
C ARG A 2 29.59 3.80 -20.09
N ARG A 3 30.06 5.04 -20.28
CA ARG A 3 29.65 6.19 -19.44
C ARG A 3 28.21 6.66 -19.67
N VAL A 4 27.74 6.71 -20.91
CA VAL A 4 26.37 7.12 -21.24
C VAL A 4 25.39 6.04 -20.79
N ALA A 5 25.66 4.76 -21.11
CA ALA A 5 24.84 3.63 -20.67
C ALA A 5 24.74 3.57 -19.14
N THR A 6 25.87 3.77 -18.42
CA THR A 6 25.87 3.77 -16.95
C THR A 6 25.00 4.88 -16.38
N LYS A 7 25.04 6.09 -16.93
CA LYS A 7 24.19 7.21 -16.46
C LYS A 7 22.69 6.92 -16.67
N ILE A 8 22.32 6.35 -17.82
CA ILE A 8 20.93 5.96 -18.10
C ILE A 8 20.49 4.85 -17.15
N PHE A 9 21.34 3.81 -16.98
CA PHE A 9 21.04 2.68 -16.11
C PHE A 9 20.86 3.12 -14.64
N LEU A 10 21.71 4.06 -14.19
CA LEU A 10 21.64 4.61 -12.84
C LEU A 10 20.35 5.43 -12.65
N ALA A 11 19.97 6.26 -13.63
CA ALA A 11 18.73 7.03 -13.56
C ALA A 11 17.47 6.14 -13.49
N PHE A 12 17.42 5.09 -14.31
CA PHE A 12 16.33 4.11 -14.27
C PHE A 12 16.36 3.27 -12.99
N GLY A 13 17.54 2.86 -12.52
CA GLY A 13 17.72 2.10 -11.28
C GLY A 13 17.20 2.88 -10.04
N VAL A 14 17.53 4.18 -9.96
CA VAL A 14 17.03 5.05 -8.90
C VAL A 14 15.50 5.19 -8.96
N SER A 15 14.94 5.37 -10.16
CA SER A 15 13.50 5.46 -10.36
C SER A 15 12.78 4.16 -9.95
N LEU A 16 13.32 3.00 -10.35
CA LEU A 16 12.79 1.69 -9.99
C LEU A 16 12.85 1.44 -8.49
N ALA A 17 13.97 1.80 -7.85
CA ALA A 17 14.14 1.68 -6.41
C ALA A 17 13.17 2.57 -5.63
N ALA A 18 12.96 3.81 -6.08
CA ALA A 18 11.99 4.71 -5.49
C ALA A 18 10.56 4.14 -5.57
N PHE A 19 10.18 3.62 -6.75
CA PHE A 19 8.87 3.00 -6.94
C PHE A 19 8.68 1.73 -6.09
N ALA A 20 9.70 0.88 -6.00
CA ALA A 20 9.68 -0.32 -5.17
C ALA A 20 9.51 0.02 -3.68
N LEU A 21 10.20 1.06 -3.19
CA LEU A 21 10.08 1.57 -1.82
C LEU A 21 8.67 2.06 -1.51
N VAL A 22 8.08 2.86 -2.39
CA VAL A 22 6.71 3.36 -2.23
C VAL A 22 5.70 2.22 -2.23
N SER A 23 5.86 1.25 -3.13
CA SER A 23 4.99 0.06 -3.21
C SER A 23 5.10 -0.80 -1.95
N ALA A 24 6.30 -1.08 -1.48
CA ALA A 24 6.52 -1.83 -0.24
C ALA A 24 5.90 -1.14 0.98
N PHE A 25 6.09 0.18 1.11
CA PHE A 25 5.47 0.98 2.16
C PHE A 25 3.93 0.91 2.11
N GLY A 26 3.35 1.05 0.91
CA GLY A 26 1.91 0.96 0.71
C GLY A 26 1.34 -0.40 1.11
N ILE A 27 2.00 -1.49 0.71
CA ILE A 27 1.59 -2.86 1.06
C ILE A 27 1.60 -3.08 2.57
N VAL A 28 2.67 -2.66 3.27
CA VAL A 28 2.77 -2.80 4.73
C VAL A 28 1.66 -2.03 5.43
N ARG A 29 1.39 -0.80 5.00
CA ARG A 29 0.33 0.03 5.58
C ARG A 29 -1.07 -0.51 5.34
N LEU A 30 -1.35 -0.98 4.12
CA LEU A 30 -2.63 -1.62 3.79
C LEU A 30 -2.86 -2.90 4.59
N HIS A 31 -1.81 -3.69 4.80
CA HIS A 31 -1.89 -4.90 5.61
C HIS A 31 -2.21 -4.59 7.09
N ASP A 32 -1.59 -3.55 7.63
CA ASP A 32 -1.81 -3.11 9.01
C ASP A 32 -3.23 -2.58 9.22
N LEU A 33 -3.73 -1.76 8.29
CA LEU A 33 -5.11 -1.28 8.28
C LEU A 33 -6.11 -2.45 8.17
N GLY A 34 -5.86 -3.40 7.28
CA GLY A 34 -6.70 -4.60 7.13
C GLY A 34 -6.77 -5.44 8.40
N ARG A 35 -5.67 -5.54 9.16
CA ARG A 35 -5.62 -6.22 10.45
C ARG A 35 -6.47 -5.49 11.51
N LYS A 36 -6.36 -4.16 11.62
CA LYS A 36 -7.15 -3.34 12.54
C LYS A 36 -8.65 -3.43 12.25
N LEU A 37 -9.04 -3.35 10.97
CA LEU A 37 -10.43 -3.51 10.55
C LEU A 37 -10.99 -4.90 10.87
N ARG A 38 -10.20 -5.94 10.71
CA ARG A 38 -10.59 -7.31 11.05
C ARG A 38 -10.78 -7.48 12.56
N LEU A 39 -9.87 -6.93 13.38
CA LEU A 39 -10.03 -6.91 14.84
C LEU A 39 -11.29 -6.17 15.26
N LEU A 40 -11.61 -5.06 14.62
CA LEU A 40 -12.82 -4.31 14.90
C LEU A 40 -14.07 -5.12 14.54
N SER A 41 -14.15 -5.66 13.32
CA SER A 41 -15.36 -6.32 12.80
C SER A 41 -15.59 -7.72 13.37
N GLU A 42 -14.53 -8.51 13.58
CA GLU A 42 -14.63 -9.91 14.02
C GLU A 42 -14.36 -10.08 15.54
N GLY A 43 -13.76 -9.08 16.17
CA GLY A 43 -13.43 -9.09 17.59
C GLY A 43 -14.30 -8.13 18.41
N TYR A 44 -14.01 -6.84 18.34
CA TYR A 44 -14.57 -5.86 19.27
C TYR A 44 -16.08 -5.62 19.13
N LEU A 45 -16.60 -5.48 17.90
CA LEU A 45 -18.03 -5.29 17.68
C LEU A 45 -18.89 -6.47 18.17
N PRO A 46 -18.51 -7.74 17.88
CA PRO A 46 -19.20 -8.87 18.47
C PRO A 46 -19.10 -8.92 20.00
N LEU A 47 -17.94 -8.59 20.59
CA LEU A 47 -17.76 -8.56 22.04
C LEU A 47 -18.64 -7.50 22.72
N THR A 48 -18.71 -6.30 22.14
CA THR A 48 -19.59 -5.23 22.64
C THR A 48 -21.06 -5.67 22.58
N ARG A 49 -21.46 -6.32 21.49
CA ARG A 49 -22.81 -6.87 21.33
C ARG A 49 -23.12 -7.96 22.34
N ILE A 50 -22.19 -8.90 22.55
CA ILE A 50 -22.34 -9.98 23.53
C ILE A 50 -22.45 -9.40 24.94
N ALA A 51 -21.58 -8.45 25.31
CA ALA A 51 -21.62 -7.78 26.59
C ALA A 51 -22.95 -7.05 26.82
N ALA A 52 -23.49 -6.38 25.79
CA ALA A 52 -24.80 -5.74 25.84
C ALA A 52 -25.96 -6.73 26.01
N GLN A 53 -25.81 -7.98 25.55
CA GLN A 53 -26.82 -9.04 25.71
C GLN A 53 -26.79 -9.67 27.10
N ILE A 54 -25.73 -9.47 27.88
CA ILE A 54 -25.64 -9.89 29.27
C ILE A 54 -26.35 -8.79 30.15
N ASP A 55 -27.67 -8.66 30.01
CA ASP A 55 -28.44 -7.73 30.85
C ASP A 55 -28.91 -8.41 32.13
N VAL A 56 -28.44 -7.88 33.25
CA VAL A 56 -28.71 -8.43 34.61
C VAL A 56 -29.90 -7.74 35.25
N LYS A 57 -30.41 -6.68 34.60
CA LYS A 57 -31.27 -5.70 35.27
C LYS A 57 -32.65 -6.21 35.71
N ASP A 58 -33.17 -7.28 35.05
CA ASP A 58 -34.54 -7.77 35.26
C ASP A 58 -34.61 -9.25 35.60
N TRP A 59 -33.55 -9.78 36.27
CA TRP A 59 -33.49 -11.22 36.45
C TRP A 59 -34.35 -11.78 37.60
N VAL A 60 -33.82 -12.46 38.54
CA VAL A 60 -34.63 -13.28 39.45
C VAL A 60 -35.18 -12.47 40.60
N THR A 61 -34.39 -11.54 41.19
CA THR A 61 -34.76 -10.88 42.45
C THR A 61 -35.92 -9.89 42.32
N PRO A 62 -36.00 -9.03 41.31
CA PRO A 62 -37.15 -8.14 41.11
C PRO A 62 -38.43 -8.95 40.83
N ARG A 63 -38.34 -9.96 40.01
CA ARG A 63 -39.51 -10.81 39.63
C ARG A 63 -39.95 -11.75 40.75
N LEU A 64 -39.04 -12.18 41.64
CA LEU A 64 -39.42 -12.92 42.85
C LEU A 64 -40.15 -12.03 43.86
N MET A 65 -39.79 -10.76 43.93
CA MET A 65 -40.52 -9.81 44.75
C MET A 65 -41.93 -9.50 44.18
N GLU A 66 -42.04 -9.37 42.86
CA GLU A 66 -43.32 -9.29 42.16
C GLU A 66 -44.09 -10.62 42.27
N ALA A 67 -43.38 -11.76 42.26
CA ALA A 67 -44.00 -13.08 42.45
C ALA A 67 -44.64 -13.31 43.82
N GLY A 68 -44.24 -12.52 44.84
CA GLY A 68 -44.96 -12.48 46.12
C GLY A 68 -46.39 -11.96 45.99
N THR A 69 -46.68 -11.17 44.96
CA THR A 69 -47.99 -10.64 44.60
C THR A 69 -48.70 -11.44 43.50
N LEU A 70 -48.00 -12.41 42.85
CA LEU A 70 -48.55 -13.25 41.77
C LEU A 70 -49.44 -14.36 42.32
N ASP A 71 -50.48 -14.69 41.56
CA ASP A 71 -51.27 -15.89 41.75
C ASP A 71 -50.41 -17.15 41.87
N PRO A 72 -50.70 -18.07 42.81
CA PRO A 72 -49.97 -19.31 43.00
C PRO A 72 -49.81 -20.16 41.73
N ALA A 73 -50.73 -20.07 40.78
CA ALA A 73 -50.62 -20.76 39.47
C ALA A 73 -49.56 -20.14 38.57
N ALA A 74 -49.52 -18.80 38.44
CA ALA A 74 -48.53 -18.08 37.69
C ALA A 74 -47.09 -18.29 38.25
N ARG A 75 -46.97 -18.32 39.58
CA ARG A 75 -45.71 -18.59 40.28
C ARG A 75 -45.19 -19.97 39.95
N ARG A 76 -46.01 -21.02 40.01
CA ARG A 76 -45.66 -22.40 39.68
C ARG A 76 -45.23 -22.59 38.20
N ALA A 77 -45.78 -21.81 37.28
CA ALA A 77 -45.40 -21.84 35.88
C ALA A 77 -44.06 -21.11 35.61
N TRP A 78 -43.78 -20.03 36.31
CA TRP A 78 -42.59 -19.18 36.08
C TRP A 78 -41.30 -19.76 36.71
N ILE A 79 -41.33 -20.34 37.91
CA ILE A 79 -40.13 -20.85 38.61
C ILE A 79 -39.32 -21.85 37.77
N PRO A 80 -39.89 -22.90 37.16
CA PRO A 80 -39.13 -23.84 36.31
C PRO A 80 -38.50 -23.16 35.12
N LEU A 81 -39.17 -22.20 34.49
CA LEU A 81 -38.63 -21.42 33.36
C LEU A 81 -37.47 -20.55 33.81
N ALA A 82 -37.57 -19.88 34.95
CA ALA A 82 -36.49 -19.07 35.52
C ALA A 82 -35.25 -19.92 35.83
N ARG A 83 -35.46 -21.10 36.45
CA ARG A 83 -34.39 -22.03 36.81
C ARG A 83 -33.67 -22.61 35.61
N ALA A 84 -34.35 -22.90 34.52
CA ALA A 84 -33.76 -23.56 33.34
C ALA A 84 -33.13 -22.55 32.34
N ARG A 85 -33.82 -21.47 32.07
CA ARG A 85 -33.49 -20.60 30.95
C ARG A 85 -32.45 -19.53 31.24
N PHE A 86 -32.52 -18.87 32.39
CA PHE A 86 -31.63 -17.76 32.69
C PHE A 86 -30.17 -18.15 32.91
N PRO A 87 -29.83 -19.21 33.68
CA PRO A 87 -28.44 -19.60 33.86
C PRO A 87 -27.75 -20.07 32.58
N ALA A 88 -28.50 -20.76 31.70
CA ALA A 88 -27.97 -21.27 30.46
C ALA A 88 -27.60 -20.12 29.50
N LEU A 89 -28.47 -19.11 29.37
CA LEU A 89 -28.26 -17.99 28.46
C LEU A 89 -26.99 -17.19 28.81
N VAL A 90 -26.76 -16.90 30.08
CA VAL A 90 -25.61 -16.10 30.50
C VAL A 90 -24.30 -16.85 30.34
N ARG A 91 -24.26 -18.12 30.75
CA ARG A 91 -23.07 -18.96 30.52
C ARG A 91 -22.75 -19.11 29.04
N GLU A 92 -23.77 -19.29 28.20
CA GLU A 92 -23.61 -19.33 26.76
C GLU A 92 -22.99 -18.02 26.24
N LYS A 93 -23.48 -16.85 26.68
CA LYS A 93 -22.93 -15.57 26.26
C LYS A 93 -21.51 -15.31 26.77
N ILE A 94 -21.18 -15.70 27.98
CA ILE A 94 -19.81 -15.63 28.50
C ILE A 94 -18.88 -16.55 27.68
N ALA A 95 -19.30 -17.78 27.39
CA ALA A 95 -18.53 -18.71 26.57
C ALA A 95 -18.33 -18.19 25.13
N GLU A 96 -19.37 -17.63 24.52
CA GLU A 96 -19.30 -16.98 23.21
C GLU A 96 -18.29 -15.81 23.24
N GLY A 97 -18.35 -14.97 24.26
CA GLY A 97 -17.42 -13.86 24.45
C GLY A 97 -15.95 -14.32 24.57
N ARG A 98 -15.69 -15.38 25.36
CA ARG A 98 -14.35 -15.99 25.46
C ARG A 98 -13.85 -16.52 24.10
N GLN A 99 -14.73 -17.16 23.36
CA GLN A 99 -14.36 -17.69 22.04
C GLN A 99 -14.04 -16.57 21.05
N VAL A 100 -14.83 -15.50 21.04
CA VAL A 100 -14.58 -14.33 20.20
C VAL A 100 -13.27 -13.65 20.58
N ALA A 101 -13.08 -13.34 21.87
CA ALA A 101 -11.85 -12.74 22.38
C ALA A 101 -10.61 -13.58 22.09
N GLY A 102 -10.71 -14.91 22.27
CA GLY A 102 -9.62 -15.84 21.98
C GLY A 102 -9.28 -15.93 20.49
N ARG A 103 -10.27 -15.85 19.59
CA ARG A 103 -10.02 -15.78 18.14
C ARG A 103 -9.38 -14.45 17.75
N ALA A 104 -9.89 -13.34 18.24
CA ALA A 104 -9.35 -12.01 18.01
C ALA A 104 -7.91 -11.88 18.54
N GLY A 105 -7.62 -12.46 19.70
CA GLY A 105 -6.30 -12.46 20.33
C GLY A 105 -5.22 -13.16 19.51
N LYS A 106 -5.57 -14.13 18.63
CA LYS A 106 -4.60 -14.77 17.72
C LYS A 106 -4.10 -13.85 16.61
N VAL A 107 -4.86 -12.82 16.25
CA VAL A 107 -4.54 -11.86 15.20
C VAL A 107 -4.03 -10.54 15.79
N ALA A 108 -4.36 -10.28 17.05
CA ALA A 108 -3.95 -9.10 17.79
C ALA A 108 -2.45 -9.13 18.13
N SER A 109 -1.86 -7.95 18.29
CA SER A 109 -0.47 -7.79 18.71
C SER A 109 -0.32 -6.55 19.61
N GLY A 110 0.70 -6.53 20.48
CA GLY A 110 0.95 -5.40 21.36
C GLY A 110 -0.20 -5.10 22.31
N GLU A 111 -0.62 -3.85 22.37
CA GLU A 111 -1.68 -3.35 23.25
C GLU A 111 -3.03 -4.05 23.02
N GLU A 112 -3.36 -4.37 21.78
CA GLU A 112 -4.59 -5.05 21.42
C GLU A 112 -4.66 -6.48 22.02
N ALA A 113 -3.56 -7.21 21.99
CA ALA A 113 -3.48 -8.53 22.57
C ALA A 113 -3.60 -8.47 24.10
N ALA A 114 -2.98 -7.47 24.73
CA ALA A 114 -3.08 -7.24 26.17
C ALA A 114 -4.51 -6.90 26.59
N PHE A 115 -5.18 -6.02 25.86
CA PHE A 115 -6.58 -5.66 26.13
C PHE A 115 -7.52 -6.86 25.96
N LEU A 116 -7.37 -7.66 24.91
CA LEU A 116 -8.20 -8.86 24.73
C LEU A 116 -7.95 -9.91 25.83
N ALA A 117 -6.72 -10.04 26.32
CA ALA A 117 -6.41 -10.88 27.47
C ALA A 117 -7.10 -10.37 28.76
N GLU A 118 -7.14 -9.06 28.96
CA GLU A 118 -7.89 -8.43 30.06
C GLU A 118 -9.40 -8.71 29.94
N VAL A 119 -9.96 -8.58 28.71
CA VAL A 119 -11.37 -8.92 28.44
C VAL A 119 -11.67 -10.38 28.83
N VAL A 120 -10.81 -11.32 28.46
CA VAL A 120 -10.96 -12.74 28.85
C VAL A 120 -10.93 -12.88 30.37
N SER A 121 -9.98 -12.25 31.07
CA SER A 121 -9.90 -12.25 32.52
C SER A 121 -11.15 -11.69 33.19
N ARG A 122 -11.70 -10.63 32.65
CA ARG A 122 -12.98 -10.05 33.14
C ARG A 122 -14.18 -10.96 32.90
N LEU A 123 -14.22 -11.67 31.75
CA LEU A 123 -15.26 -12.66 31.48
C LEU A 123 -15.15 -13.88 32.44
N ASP A 124 -13.93 -14.27 32.81
CA ASP A 124 -13.71 -15.32 33.82
C ASP A 124 -14.17 -14.90 35.21
N ALA A 125 -13.85 -13.66 35.58
CA ALA A 125 -14.35 -13.10 36.87
C ALA A 125 -15.89 -12.99 36.88
N LEU A 126 -16.49 -12.59 35.75
CA LEU A 126 -17.93 -12.50 35.56
C LEU A 126 -18.60 -13.89 35.70
N ASP A 127 -18.01 -14.94 35.13
CA ASP A 127 -18.52 -16.31 35.28
C ASP A 127 -18.48 -16.82 36.71
N ALA A 128 -17.40 -16.51 37.43
CA ALA A 128 -17.30 -16.82 38.87
C ALA A 128 -18.32 -16.03 39.73
N ALA A 129 -18.52 -14.77 39.41
CA ALA A 129 -19.55 -13.94 40.07
C ALA A 129 -20.96 -14.44 39.74
N TRP A 130 -21.20 -14.80 38.47
CA TRP A 130 -22.44 -15.42 38.01
C TRP A 130 -22.74 -16.72 38.76
N THR A 131 -21.75 -17.60 38.91
CA THR A 131 -21.93 -18.86 39.61
C THR A 131 -22.36 -18.67 41.05
N ARG A 132 -21.80 -17.66 41.75
CA ARG A 132 -22.21 -17.31 43.11
C ARG A 132 -23.65 -16.78 43.19
N TYR A 133 -24.00 -15.93 42.22
CA TYR A 133 -25.37 -15.39 42.12
C TYR A 133 -26.38 -16.50 41.79
N ASP A 134 -26.10 -17.38 40.81
CA ASP A 134 -26.98 -18.48 40.42
C ASP A 134 -27.28 -19.42 41.60
N LEU A 135 -26.25 -19.72 42.42
CA LEU A 135 -26.43 -20.52 43.62
C LEU A 135 -27.38 -19.86 44.64
N ALA A 136 -27.18 -18.57 44.91
CA ALA A 136 -28.05 -17.81 45.82
C ALA A 136 -29.46 -17.64 45.25
N ALA A 137 -29.61 -17.39 43.95
CA ALA A 137 -30.89 -17.26 43.28
C ALA A 137 -31.68 -18.58 43.29
N ARG A 138 -31.03 -19.73 43.12
CA ARG A 138 -31.66 -21.06 43.21
C ARG A 138 -32.20 -21.31 44.61
N ALA A 139 -31.43 -21.00 45.65
CA ALA A 139 -31.91 -21.16 47.02
C ALA A 139 -33.18 -20.33 47.28
N LEU A 140 -33.29 -19.09 46.73
CA LEU A 140 -34.51 -18.31 46.82
C LEU A 140 -35.67 -18.91 46.00
N LEU A 141 -35.41 -19.47 44.84
CA LEU A 141 -36.41 -20.14 44.02
C LEU A 141 -36.95 -21.41 44.71
N ASP A 142 -36.05 -22.19 45.32
CA ASP A 142 -36.43 -23.41 46.05
C ASP A 142 -37.31 -23.08 47.27
N ALA A 143 -36.96 -22.07 48.03
CA ALA A 143 -37.80 -21.58 49.16
C ALA A 143 -39.16 -21.08 48.66
N ALA A 144 -39.21 -20.37 47.53
CA ALA A 144 -40.48 -19.88 46.94
C ALA A 144 -41.37 -21.02 46.40
N GLU A 145 -40.76 -22.12 45.92
CA GLU A 145 -41.47 -23.33 45.43
C GLU A 145 -42.05 -24.16 46.58
N ALA A 146 -41.29 -24.30 47.67
CA ALA A 146 -41.70 -25.09 48.83
C ALA A 146 -42.95 -24.49 49.55
N GLY A 147 -43.29 -23.26 49.25
CA GLY A 147 -44.46 -22.59 49.88
C GLY A 147 -44.29 -22.28 51.35
N GLU A 148 -43.05 -22.35 51.86
CA GLU A 148 -42.67 -21.96 53.20
C GLU A 148 -42.77 -20.45 53.39
N ALA A 149 -42.65 -19.98 54.64
CA ALA A 149 -42.61 -18.54 54.96
C ALA A 149 -41.67 -17.78 54.03
N PRO A 150 -41.94 -16.52 53.71
CA PRO A 150 -41.08 -15.75 52.80
C PRO A 150 -39.62 -15.88 53.24
N PRO A 151 -38.67 -16.04 52.26
CA PRO A 151 -37.25 -16.20 52.57
C PRO A 151 -36.79 -15.12 53.53
N PRO A 152 -35.84 -15.41 54.43
CA PRO A 152 -35.32 -14.41 55.37
C PRO A 152 -34.86 -13.16 54.62
N GLU A 153 -35.24 -12.00 55.08
CA GLU A 153 -34.88 -10.71 54.44
C GLU A 153 -33.37 -10.59 54.19
N ALA A 154 -32.56 -11.16 55.10
CA ALA A 154 -31.10 -11.23 54.97
C ALA A 154 -30.66 -11.99 53.71
N THR A 155 -31.33 -13.09 53.35
CA THR A 155 -31.02 -13.88 52.14
C THR A 155 -31.37 -13.13 50.87
N ILE A 156 -32.52 -12.44 50.88
CA ILE A 156 -32.96 -11.59 49.79
C ILE A 156 -31.94 -10.46 49.55
N GLN A 157 -31.54 -9.78 50.64
CA GLN A 157 -30.58 -8.67 50.56
C GLN A 157 -29.17 -9.14 50.11
N ALA A 158 -28.73 -10.31 50.57
CA ALA A 158 -27.46 -10.89 50.11
C ALA A 158 -27.49 -11.18 48.60
N THR A 159 -28.56 -11.81 48.09
CA THR A 159 -28.71 -12.10 46.65
C THR A 159 -28.79 -10.83 45.82
N ARG A 160 -29.53 -9.80 46.31
CA ARG A 160 -29.61 -8.47 45.68
C ARG A 160 -28.24 -7.77 45.63
N THR A 161 -27.39 -7.97 46.63
CA THR A 161 -26.02 -7.43 46.62
C THR A 161 -25.16 -8.09 45.56
N LEU A 162 -25.26 -9.41 45.41
CA LEU A 162 -24.57 -10.14 44.34
C LEU A 162 -25.07 -9.72 42.94
N GLU A 163 -26.38 -9.54 42.76
CA GLU A 163 -26.96 -9.07 41.52
C GLU A 163 -26.47 -7.66 41.13
N LYS A 164 -26.45 -6.72 42.11
CA LYS A 164 -25.91 -5.38 41.88
C LYS A 164 -24.42 -5.40 41.53
N ALA A 165 -23.63 -6.19 42.24
CA ALA A 165 -22.19 -6.36 41.93
C ALA A 165 -21.99 -6.88 40.51
N LEU A 166 -22.74 -7.91 40.13
CA LEU A 166 -22.69 -8.50 38.77
C LEU A 166 -23.11 -7.47 37.72
N ALA A 167 -24.16 -6.70 37.94
CA ALA A 167 -24.59 -5.63 37.04
C ALA A 167 -23.53 -4.52 36.88
N ILE A 168 -22.78 -4.22 37.93
CA ILE A 168 -21.65 -3.28 37.86
C ILE A 168 -20.52 -3.86 37.03
N ASP A 169 -20.14 -5.14 37.22
CA ASP A 169 -19.09 -5.79 36.49
C ASP A 169 -19.40 -5.87 34.98
N VAL A 170 -20.65 -6.19 34.61
CA VAL A 170 -21.10 -6.17 33.21
C VAL A 170 -21.01 -4.77 32.61
N LYS A 171 -21.45 -3.73 33.34
CA LYS A 171 -21.35 -2.34 32.86
C LYS A 171 -19.92 -1.87 32.73
N LEU A 172 -19.02 -2.27 33.59
CA LEU A 172 -17.59 -1.95 33.48
C LEU A 172 -16.96 -2.64 32.26
N LEU A 173 -17.35 -3.88 31.98
CA LEU A 173 -16.93 -4.57 30.77
C LEU A 173 -17.47 -3.88 29.51
N GLN A 174 -18.75 -3.52 29.48
CA GLN A 174 -19.36 -2.78 28.36
C GLN A 174 -18.65 -1.44 28.12
N ALA A 175 -18.48 -0.65 29.19
CA ALA A 175 -17.82 0.66 29.11
C ALA A 175 -16.36 0.54 28.60
N ALA A 176 -15.62 -0.47 29.06
CA ALA A 176 -14.26 -0.71 28.61
C ALA A 176 -14.22 -1.07 27.12
N LEU A 177 -15.11 -1.97 26.67
CA LEU A 177 -15.22 -2.35 25.26
C LEU A 177 -15.64 -1.17 24.36
N GLU A 178 -16.62 -0.39 24.77
CA GLU A 178 -17.09 0.81 24.04
C GLU A 178 -16.00 1.88 23.93
N SER A 179 -15.33 2.17 25.05
CA SER A 179 -14.22 3.14 25.08
C SER A 179 -13.09 2.72 24.15
N HIS A 180 -12.65 1.46 24.25
CA HIS A 180 -11.58 0.93 23.41
C HIS A 180 -11.97 0.88 21.92
N THR A 181 -13.20 0.46 21.63
CA THR A 181 -13.73 0.46 20.25
C THR A 181 -13.79 1.87 19.66
N SER A 182 -14.25 2.85 20.45
CA SER A 182 -14.31 4.26 20.02
C SER A 182 -12.92 4.83 19.76
N GLU A 183 -11.96 4.52 20.62
CA GLU A 183 -10.57 4.95 20.45
C GLU A 183 -9.95 4.35 19.17
N LEU A 184 -10.17 3.05 18.93
CA LEU A 184 -9.73 2.39 17.70
C LEU A 184 -10.33 3.02 16.44
N VAL A 185 -11.62 3.31 16.45
CA VAL A 185 -12.29 3.97 15.31
C VAL A 185 -11.71 5.36 15.06
N LEU A 186 -11.51 6.16 16.10
CA LEU A 186 -10.95 7.50 16.00
C LEU A 186 -9.48 7.49 15.53
N THR A 187 -8.68 6.56 16.06
CA THR A 187 -7.27 6.42 15.67
C THR A 187 -7.14 5.86 14.25
N ALA A 188 -7.96 4.87 13.89
CA ALA A 188 -7.99 4.34 12.53
C ALA A 188 -8.32 5.42 11.49
N GLY A 189 -9.33 6.27 11.74
CA GLY A 189 -9.68 7.36 10.84
C GLY A 189 -8.58 8.43 10.68
N ARG A 190 -7.85 8.76 11.77
CA ARG A 190 -6.71 9.68 11.71
C ARG A 190 -5.50 9.06 10.97
N GLU A 191 -5.23 7.79 11.22
CA GLU A 191 -4.14 7.06 10.54
C GLU A 191 -4.45 6.84 9.06
N GLU A 192 -5.71 6.58 8.69
CA GLU A 192 -6.15 6.47 7.30
C GLU A 192 -5.83 7.74 6.52
N SER A 193 -6.27 8.90 7.01
CA SER A 193 -6.01 10.19 6.36
C SER A 193 -4.52 10.48 6.20
N ARG A 194 -3.70 10.20 7.23
CA ARG A 194 -2.23 10.37 7.16
C ARG A 194 -1.59 9.37 6.21
N THR A 195 -2.08 8.14 6.18
CA THR A 195 -1.56 7.08 5.30
C THR A 195 -1.86 7.41 3.84
N VAL A 196 -3.08 7.83 3.52
CA VAL A 196 -3.45 8.27 2.17
C VAL A 196 -2.59 9.47 1.76
N ALA A 197 -2.45 10.48 2.60
CA ALA A 197 -1.60 11.63 2.31
C ALA A 197 -0.13 11.23 2.07
N SER A 198 0.43 10.35 2.89
CA SER A 198 1.81 9.89 2.71
C SER A 198 2.01 9.07 1.43
N ILE A 199 1.05 8.20 1.06
CA ILE A 199 1.08 7.46 -0.21
C ILE A 199 1.05 8.42 -1.39
N VAL A 200 0.17 9.42 -1.37
CA VAL A 200 0.09 10.44 -2.42
C VAL A 200 1.41 11.22 -2.55
N ILE A 201 1.98 11.68 -1.44
CA ILE A 201 3.25 12.41 -1.42
C ILE A 201 4.39 11.53 -1.99
N TYR A 202 4.52 10.30 -1.54
CA TYR A 202 5.57 9.40 -2.02
C TYR A 202 5.39 9.01 -3.49
N THR A 203 4.15 8.84 -3.94
CA THR A 203 3.84 8.58 -5.36
C THR A 203 4.22 9.78 -6.23
N MET A 204 3.89 11.00 -5.80
CA MET A 204 4.29 12.22 -6.50
C MET A 204 5.81 12.39 -6.55
N LEU A 205 6.50 12.07 -5.46
CA LEU A 205 7.96 12.08 -5.40
C LEU A 205 8.57 11.06 -6.37
N ALA A 206 8.06 9.83 -6.39
CA ALA A 206 8.52 8.78 -7.30
C ALA A 206 8.29 9.16 -8.78
N LEU A 207 7.13 9.75 -9.11
CA LEU A 207 6.83 10.28 -10.43
C LEU A 207 7.79 11.42 -10.82
N SER A 208 8.10 12.32 -9.90
CA SER A 208 9.06 13.42 -10.14
C SER A 208 10.46 12.89 -10.43
N VAL A 209 10.91 11.88 -9.69
CA VAL A 209 12.18 11.19 -9.94
C VAL A 209 12.17 10.51 -11.31
N GLY A 210 11.10 9.81 -11.66
CA GLY A 210 10.92 9.17 -12.97
C GLY A 210 10.91 10.17 -14.13
N ALA A 211 10.20 11.27 -13.99
CA ALA A 211 10.19 12.35 -14.99
C ALA A 211 11.57 12.98 -15.14
N GLY A 212 12.28 13.23 -14.03
CA GLY A 212 13.66 13.72 -14.05
C GLY A 212 14.61 12.74 -14.78
N ALA A 213 14.50 11.45 -14.51
CA ALA A 213 15.28 10.41 -15.19
C ALA A 213 14.99 10.37 -16.70
N ALA A 214 13.73 10.51 -17.11
CA ALA A 214 13.31 10.55 -18.51
C ALA A 214 13.89 11.80 -19.23
N LEU A 215 13.84 12.97 -18.59
CA LEU A 215 14.41 14.20 -19.12
C LEU A 215 15.94 14.11 -19.28
N VAL A 216 16.63 13.55 -18.29
CA VAL A 216 18.07 13.31 -18.37
C VAL A 216 18.39 12.34 -19.51
N SER A 217 17.64 11.24 -19.65
CA SER A 217 17.82 10.27 -20.73
C SER A 217 17.59 10.92 -22.12
N GLN A 218 16.56 11.74 -22.27
CA GLN A 218 16.30 12.46 -23.52
C GLN A 218 17.47 13.40 -23.88
N ARG A 219 18.00 14.17 -22.92
CA ARG A 219 19.15 15.05 -23.12
C ARG A 219 20.42 14.29 -23.49
N LEU A 220 20.65 13.11 -22.88
CA LEU A 220 21.80 12.26 -23.20
C LEU A 220 21.71 11.61 -24.59
N LEU A 221 20.49 11.33 -25.05
CA LEU A 221 20.26 10.69 -26.35
C LEU A 221 20.06 11.70 -27.50
N ALA A 222 19.79 12.96 -27.24
CA ALA A 222 19.59 13.99 -28.26
C ALA A 222 20.76 14.10 -29.29
N PRO A 223 22.04 13.98 -28.89
CA PRO A 223 23.16 14.01 -29.84
C PRO A 223 23.15 12.88 -30.86
N ILE A 224 22.54 11.73 -30.55
CA ILE A 224 22.42 10.60 -31.49
C ILE A 224 21.57 11.01 -32.71
N ARG A 225 20.50 11.72 -32.51
CA ARG A 225 19.66 12.25 -33.62
C ARG A 225 20.47 13.20 -34.50
N THR A 226 21.24 14.11 -33.92
CA THR A 226 22.08 15.05 -34.67
C THR A 226 23.17 14.33 -35.46
N LEU A 227 23.77 13.28 -34.89
CA LEU A 227 24.72 12.41 -35.61
C LEU A 227 24.06 11.67 -36.78
N THR A 228 22.86 11.11 -36.54
CA THR A 228 22.11 10.43 -37.59
C THR A 228 21.77 11.37 -38.76
N ASP A 229 21.36 12.58 -38.47
CA ASP A 229 21.06 13.61 -39.47
C ASP A 229 22.32 14.05 -40.21
N GLY A 230 23.48 14.13 -39.52
CA GLY A 230 24.77 14.39 -40.14
C GLY A 230 25.17 13.28 -41.09
N VAL A 231 25.02 12.00 -40.68
CA VAL A 231 25.32 10.84 -41.57
C VAL A 231 24.44 10.85 -42.82
N LYS A 232 23.16 11.16 -42.69
CA LYS A 232 22.24 11.30 -43.83
C LYS A 232 22.68 12.42 -44.79
N ALA A 233 23.11 13.57 -44.24
CA ALA A 233 23.62 14.68 -45.03
C ALA A 233 24.87 14.29 -45.82
N VAL A 234 25.85 13.65 -45.20
CA VAL A 234 27.04 13.12 -45.86
C VAL A 234 26.67 12.12 -46.97
N ALA A 235 25.75 11.20 -46.72
CA ALA A 235 25.26 10.21 -47.68
C ALA A 235 24.56 10.86 -48.89
N SER A 236 23.91 12.02 -48.71
CA SER A 236 23.31 12.81 -49.81
C SER A 236 24.29 13.76 -50.51
N GLY A 237 25.58 13.72 -50.13
CA GLY A 237 26.65 14.52 -50.79
C GLY A 237 26.95 15.86 -50.12
N ASP A 238 26.24 16.23 -49.02
CA ASP A 238 26.55 17.42 -48.23
C ASP A 238 27.64 17.10 -47.20
N LEU A 239 28.89 17.29 -47.63
CA LEU A 239 30.08 17.07 -46.81
C LEU A 239 30.43 18.30 -45.92
N SER A 240 29.72 19.43 -46.10
CA SER A 240 29.97 20.65 -45.34
C SER A 240 29.39 20.64 -43.96
N ARG A 241 28.45 19.74 -43.68
CA ARG A 241 27.69 19.67 -42.46
C ARG A 241 28.51 19.14 -41.29
N GLN A 242 28.72 19.98 -40.29
CA GLN A 242 29.41 19.59 -39.06
C GLN A 242 28.42 19.26 -37.95
N VAL A 243 28.70 18.23 -37.14
CA VAL A 243 27.97 17.86 -35.95
C VAL A 243 28.60 18.55 -34.75
N ALA A 244 27.79 19.24 -33.96
CA ALA A 244 28.23 19.94 -32.75
C ALA A 244 28.81 18.94 -31.73
N VAL A 245 30.08 19.11 -31.36
CA VAL A 245 30.76 18.29 -30.34
C VAL A 245 30.28 18.81 -28.96
N ARG A 246 29.43 18.02 -28.29
CA ARG A 246 28.94 18.31 -26.95
C ARG A 246 29.38 17.24 -25.99
N GLY A 247 30.13 17.63 -24.94
CA GLY A 247 30.58 16.71 -23.88
C GLY A 247 31.90 15.98 -24.19
N ALA A 248 32.47 15.40 -23.13
CA ALA A 248 33.70 14.60 -23.16
C ALA A 248 33.42 13.08 -23.04
N ASP A 249 32.17 12.67 -23.31
CA ASP A 249 31.72 11.28 -23.26
C ASP A 249 31.87 10.60 -24.64
N GLU A 250 31.41 9.36 -24.74
CA GLU A 250 31.51 8.55 -25.98
C GLU A 250 30.81 9.18 -27.15
N LEU A 251 29.72 9.94 -26.94
CA LEU A 251 29.02 10.65 -28.03
C LEU A 251 29.82 11.86 -28.51
N GLY A 252 30.51 12.56 -27.61
CA GLY A 252 31.43 13.64 -27.99
C GLY A 252 32.65 13.12 -28.79
N VAL A 253 33.16 11.94 -28.44
CA VAL A 253 34.21 11.29 -29.25
C VAL A 253 33.69 10.95 -30.65
N LEU A 254 32.53 10.30 -30.72
CA LEU A 254 31.90 9.91 -31.99
C LEU A 254 31.62 11.11 -32.91
N ALA A 255 31.17 12.25 -32.32
CA ALA A 255 30.98 13.47 -33.10
C ALA A 255 32.30 14.03 -33.69
N ARG A 256 33.39 13.99 -32.93
CA ARG A 256 34.72 14.39 -33.46
C ARG A 256 35.19 13.50 -34.60
N GLU A 257 35.11 12.18 -34.42
CA GLU A 257 35.50 11.24 -35.47
C GLU A 257 34.64 11.38 -36.72
N PHE A 258 33.33 11.61 -36.59
CA PHE A 258 32.44 11.91 -37.69
C PHE A 258 32.87 13.17 -38.46
N ASN A 259 33.15 14.27 -37.77
CA ASN A 259 33.59 15.51 -38.42
C ASN A 259 34.95 15.35 -39.10
N THR A 260 35.86 14.57 -38.51
CA THR A 260 37.17 14.26 -39.13
C THR A 260 37.00 13.44 -40.42
N MET A 261 36.10 12.44 -40.41
CA MET A 261 35.75 11.64 -41.58
C MET A 261 35.14 12.51 -42.70
N ALA A 262 34.13 13.35 -42.36
CA ALA A 262 33.48 14.24 -43.32
C ALA A 262 34.50 15.20 -44.00
N ALA A 263 35.40 15.79 -43.20
CA ALA A 263 36.45 16.66 -43.71
C ALA A 263 37.48 15.93 -44.60
N SER A 264 37.75 14.63 -44.32
CA SER A 264 38.61 13.81 -45.14
C SER A 264 37.96 13.48 -46.51
N LEU A 265 36.67 13.13 -46.48
CA LEU A 265 35.91 12.87 -47.70
C LEU A 265 35.83 14.11 -48.62
N GLU A 266 35.60 15.29 -48.03
CA GLU A 266 35.57 16.53 -48.79
C GLU A 266 36.93 16.85 -49.44
N ARG A 267 38.04 16.63 -48.73
CA ARG A 267 39.39 16.77 -49.32
C ARG A 267 39.61 15.82 -50.49
N GLN A 268 39.28 14.55 -50.32
CA GLN A 268 39.41 13.57 -51.39
C GLN A 268 38.57 13.92 -52.63
N ARG A 269 37.34 14.40 -52.41
CA ARG A 269 36.45 14.89 -53.50
C ARG A 269 37.08 16.05 -54.24
N GLN A 270 37.66 17.02 -53.52
CA GLN A 270 38.33 18.16 -54.13
C GLN A 270 39.59 17.73 -54.93
N GLU A 271 40.37 16.79 -54.40
CA GLU A 271 41.53 16.23 -55.10
C GLU A 271 41.11 15.51 -56.36
N LEU A 272 40.07 14.67 -56.31
CA LEU A 272 39.52 14.01 -57.52
C LEU A 272 39.05 15.03 -58.57
N GLN A 273 38.29 16.04 -58.16
CA GLN A 273 37.84 17.10 -59.06
C GLN A 273 39.03 17.84 -59.73
N ARG A 274 40.10 18.11 -58.95
CA ARG A 274 41.31 18.73 -59.50
C ARG A 274 41.98 17.81 -60.47
N ALA A 275 42.15 16.52 -60.20
CA ALA A 275 42.75 15.52 -61.11
C ALA A 275 41.94 15.35 -62.40
N GLU A 276 40.61 15.30 -62.31
CA GLU A 276 39.70 15.28 -63.46
C GLU A 276 39.84 16.50 -64.35
N ARG A 277 39.89 17.71 -63.74
CA ARG A 277 40.11 18.95 -64.51
C ARG A 277 41.44 18.97 -65.18
N LEU A 278 42.54 18.57 -64.53
CA LEU A 278 43.86 18.46 -65.11
C LEU A 278 43.94 17.43 -66.30
N ALA A 279 43.29 16.26 -66.08
CA ALA A 279 43.15 15.28 -67.10
C ALA A 279 42.36 15.76 -68.35
N ALA A 280 41.26 16.54 -68.08
CA ALA A 280 40.48 17.18 -69.15
C ALA A 280 41.33 18.18 -69.96
N VAL A 281 42.06 19.07 -69.24
CA VAL A 281 42.96 20.05 -69.86
C VAL A 281 44.07 19.36 -70.65
N GLY A 282 44.68 18.28 -70.14
CA GLY A 282 45.68 17.48 -70.82
C GLY A 282 45.17 16.87 -72.10
N ARG A 283 43.94 16.30 -72.08
CA ARG A 283 43.29 15.78 -73.30
C ARG A 283 43.06 16.82 -74.34
N ILE A 284 42.53 18.01 -73.96
CA ILE A 284 42.30 19.12 -74.87
C ILE A 284 43.61 19.64 -75.42
N SER A 285 44.65 19.81 -74.61
CA SER A 285 46.00 20.23 -75.11
C SER A 285 46.62 19.28 -76.09
N ALA A 286 46.51 17.97 -75.84
CA ALA A 286 47.00 16.94 -76.80
C ALA A 286 46.25 17.00 -78.11
N HIS A 287 44.88 17.20 -78.04
CA HIS A 287 44.07 17.32 -79.26
C HIS A 287 44.45 18.55 -80.10
N ILE A 288 44.55 19.71 -79.44
CA ILE A 288 44.93 20.98 -80.06
C ILE A 288 46.35 20.85 -80.71
N THR A 289 47.30 20.25 -79.94
CA THR A 289 48.67 20.01 -80.51
C THR A 289 48.63 19.15 -81.75
N HIS A 290 47.77 18.16 -81.77
CA HIS A 290 47.60 17.29 -82.93
C HIS A 290 46.94 18.04 -84.11
N GLU A 291 45.94 18.84 -83.87
CA GLU A 291 45.23 19.61 -84.86
C GLU A 291 46.10 20.77 -85.42
N ILE A 292 46.96 21.38 -84.61
CA ILE A 292 47.93 22.39 -85.12
C ILE A 292 49.08 21.72 -85.91
N ARG A 293 49.56 20.57 -85.51
CA ARG A 293 50.62 19.87 -86.20
C ARG A 293 50.23 19.43 -87.60
N ASN A 294 48.96 19.05 -87.82
CA ASN A 294 48.47 18.63 -89.14
C ASN A 294 48.57 19.71 -90.23
N PRO A 295 48.05 20.98 -90.01
CA PRO A 295 48.23 22.02 -91.04
C PRO A 295 49.65 22.51 -91.16
N LEU A 296 50.45 22.51 -90.06
CA LEU A 296 51.87 22.88 -90.12
C LEU A 296 52.70 21.88 -90.99
N ASN A 297 52.42 20.59 -90.82
CA ASN A 297 53.04 19.59 -91.65
C ASN A 297 52.65 19.70 -93.15
N SER A 298 51.34 20.09 -93.40
CA SER A 298 50.91 20.28 -94.80
C SER A 298 51.50 21.55 -95.46
N LEU A 299 51.75 22.59 -94.60
CA LEU A 299 52.44 23.81 -95.12
C LEU A 299 53.94 23.60 -95.34
N GLY A 300 54.60 22.78 -94.50
CA GLY A 300 56.02 22.41 -94.72
C GLY A 300 56.27 21.57 -95.94
N LEU A 301 55.32 20.74 -96.36
CA LEU A 301 55.42 19.92 -97.60
C LEU A 301 55.17 20.72 -98.87
N ASN A 302 54.67 21.95 -98.87
CA ASN A 302 54.44 22.81 -99.98
C ASN A 302 55.53 23.87 -100.17
N ALA A 303 56.62 23.85 -99.40
CA ALA A 303 57.73 24.79 -99.45
C ALA A 303 59.08 24.22 -100.02
N GLU A 304 59.06 23.03 -100.63
CA GLU A 304 60.08 22.49 -101.52
C GLU A 304 59.51 22.52 -102.95
#